data_e0ddb0b2eb16447009b58fac8aeaff5d
#
_entry.id   e0ddb0b2eb16447009b58fac8aeaff5d
#
_cell.length_a   1.000
_cell.length_b   1.000
_cell.length_c   1.000
_cell.angle_alpha   90.00
_cell.angle_beta   90.00
_cell.angle_gamma   90.00
#
_symmetry.space_group_name_H-M   'P 1'
#
loop_
_entity.id
_entity.type
_entity.pdbx_description
1 polymer ?
#
loop_
_entity_poly.entity_id
_entity_poly.type
_entity_poly.pdbx_seq_one_letter_code
_entity_poly.pdbx_strand_id
1 'polypeptide(L)'
;MNIVFMGTPDYATKILKELLTCKDIKVPLLVTQPDKPVGRKQVLTPPHTKNYALTNSVDIEIYQPKTLKSEEAYEYINSFKPDFIVVAAYGQILPKSILDIAPCINLHASLLPSYRGASPIQSSLLNEDKFAGVTSMLMEEGLDTGDILGFTYLELDEHMKVDKLFETLSDMAAKLTIKTLKNFSMIEPIKQKNADTSYAAKIKKSDGLVSFERNSASEIYTKFRAYDPWPGLFLDSGLKLKDIKVVDIKNGKNAGEIISIDENVTVTCKEGSLALKMVQAPSKKPMSAVEYIRGKRLDVGNQVV
;
A
#
# COMPACT_ATOMS: atom_id res chain seq x y z
N MET A 1 -15.92 -24.50 5.84
CA MET A 1 -15.18 -23.70 6.85
C MET A 1 -15.94 -22.42 7.11
N ASN A 2 -16.03 -22.02 8.37
CA ASN A 2 -16.70 -20.79 8.79
C ASN A 2 -15.63 -19.72 9.09
N ILE A 3 -15.61 -18.62 8.35
CA ILE A 3 -14.55 -17.62 8.40
C ILE A 3 -15.12 -16.28 8.87
N VAL A 4 -14.54 -15.71 9.91
CA VAL A 4 -14.70 -14.28 10.19
C VAL A 4 -13.62 -13.54 9.41
N PHE A 5 -14.01 -12.61 8.56
CA PHE A 5 -13.07 -11.82 7.77
C PHE A 5 -12.90 -10.41 8.35
N MET A 6 -11.67 -9.99 8.58
CA MET A 6 -11.33 -8.65 9.09
C MET A 6 -10.49 -7.88 8.08
N GLY A 7 -11.05 -6.83 7.48
CA GLY A 7 -10.32 -6.07 6.47
C GLY A 7 -10.99 -4.75 6.12
N THR A 8 -10.21 -3.80 5.60
CA THR A 8 -10.69 -2.43 5.39
C THR A 8 -10.47 -1.91 3.96
N PRO A 9 -9.23 -1.86 3.40
CA PRO A 9 -8.95 -1.27 2.09
C PRO A 9 -9.25 -2.23 0.94
N ASP A 10 -8.99 -1.77 -0.26
CA ASP A 10 -9.20 -2.55 -1.49
C ASP A 10 -8.38 -3.85 -1.53
N TYR A 11 -7.17 -3.84 -0.95
CA TYR A 11 -6.38 -5.07 -0.75
C TYR A 11 -7.19 -6.18 -0.07
N ALA A 12 -7.89 -5.83 1.00
CA ALA A 12 -8.75 -6.77 1.72
C ALA A 12 -9.99 -7.17 0.89
N THR A 13 -10.50 -6.27 0.06
CA THR A 13 -11.67 -6.54 -0.80
C THR A 13 -11.39 -7.65 -1.81
N LYS A 14 -10.18 -7.70 -2.39
CA LYS A 14 -9.78 -8.79 -3.30
C LYS A 14 -9.79 -10.15 -2.61
N ILE A 15 -9.26 -10.20 -1.39
CA ILE A 15 -9.23 -11.44 -0.58
C ILE A 15 -10.66 -11.87 -0.19
N LEU A 16 -11.49 -10.93 0.25
CA LEU A 16 -12.90 -11.21 0.57
C LEU A 16 -13.64 -11.78 -0.63
N LYS A 17 -13.47 -11.20 -1.82
CA LYS A 17 -14.07 -11.70 -3.07
C LYS A 17 -13.70 -13.15 -3.32
N GLU A 18 -12.44 -13.49 -3.21
CA GLU A 18 -11.96 -14.85 -3.44
C GLU A 18 -12.53 -15.84 -2.43
N LEU A 19 -12.59 -15.47 -1.14
CA LEU A 19 -13.24 -16.29 -0.11
C LEU A 19 -14.72 -16.56 -0.43
N LEU A 20 -15.46 -15.57 -0.89
CA LEU A 20 -16.88 -15.66 -1.22
C LEU A 20 -17.15 -16.54 -2.46
N THR A 21 -16.18 -16.71 -3.36
CA THR A 21 -16.31 -17.60 -4.52
C THR A 21 -16.10 -19.08 -4.17
N CYS A 22 -15.52 -19.37 -3.02
CA CYS A 22 -15.13 -20.71 -2.61
C CYS A 22 -16.32 -21.46 -1.98
N LYS A 23 -16.84 -22.49 -2.63
CA LYS A 23 -18.04 -23.24 -2.17
C LYS A 23 -17.91 -23.84 -0.78
N ASP A 24 -16.69 -24.20 -0.36
CA ASP A 24 -16.42 -24.82 0.92
C ASP A 24 -16.18 -23.82 2.06
N ILE A 25 -16.24 -22.52 1.76
CA ILE A 25 -16.01 -21.42 2.69
C ILE A 25 -17.30 -20.60 2.84
N LYS A 26 -17.67 -20.36 4.10
CA LYS A 26 -18.71 -19.39 4.46
C LYS A 26 -18.06 -18.23 5.19
N VAL A 27 -18.44 -17.01 4.81
CA VAL A 27 -17.98 -15.77 5.47
C VAL A 27 -19.21 -15.08 6.06
N PRO A 28 -19.69 -15.51 7.24
CA PRO A 28 -20.90 -14.94 7.83
C PRO A 28 -20.70 -13.54 8.40
N LEU A 29 -19.45 -13.16 8.72
CA LEU A 29 -19.14 -11.88 9.35
C LEU A 29 -17.96 -11.19 8.67
N LEU A 30 -18.19 -9.93 8.27
CA LEU A 30 -17.18 -8.96 7.87
C LEU A 30 -16.95 -7.96 9.00
N VAL A 31 -15.77 -7.93 9.57
CA VAL A 31 -15.34 -6.90 10.52
C VAL A 31 -14.51 -5.87 9.78
N THR A 32 -14.92 -4.59 9.83
CA THR A 32 -14.20 -3.53 9.12
C THR A 32 -14.17 -2.23 9.95
N GLN A 33 -13.32 -1.28 9.55
CA GLN A 33 -13.24 0.02 10.24
C GLN A 33 -14.56 0.80 10.08
N PRO A 34 -14.91 1.67 11.03
CA PRO A 34 -16.04 2.59 10.89
C PRO A 34 -15.91 3.47 9.63
N ASP A 35 -17.05 3.88 9.08
CA ASP A 35 -17.11 4.86 8.01
C ASP A 35 -16.39 6.14 8.42
N LYS A 36 -15.63 6.75 7.51
CA LYS A 36 -14.83 7.94 7.79
C LYS A 36 -15.12 9.06 6.81
N PRO A 37 -15.06 10.32 7.25
CA PRO A 37 -15.10 11.47 6.35
C PRO A 37 -13.91 11.47 5.40
N VAL A 38 -14.16 11.58 4.07
CA VAL A 38 -13.13 11.56 3.04
C VAL A 38 -13.22 12.80 2.15
N GLY A 39 -12.05 13.28 1.70
CA GLY A 39 -11.94 14.41 0.79
C GLY A 39 -12.23 15.75 1.43
N ARG A 40 -12.19 16.82 0.60
CA ARG A 40 -12.40 18.21 1.07
C ARG A 40 -13.82 18.45 1.59
N LYS A 41 -14.80 17.74 1.05
CA LYS A 41 -16.22 17.86 1.43
C LYS A 41 -16.59 17.02 2.65
N GLN A 42 -15.63 16.30 3.24
CA GLN A 42 -15.84 15.44 4.42
C GLN A 42 -17.04 14.48 4.26
N VAL A 43 -17.19 13.91 3.06
CA VAL A 43 -18.25 12.94 2.80
C VAL A 43 -18.00 11.66 3.55
N LEU A 44 -18.95 11.22 4.37
CA LEU A 44 -18.87 9.96 5.09
C LEU A 44 -18.81 8.81 4.08
N THR A 45 -17.71 8.10 4.07
CA THR A 45 -17.39 7.08 3.06
C THR A 45 -17.17 5.73 3.74
N PRO A 46 -17.86 4.67 3.32
CA PRO A 46 -17.66 3.33 3.85
C PRO A 46 -16.29 2.76 3.45
N PRO A 47 -15.71 1.87 4.25
CA PRO A 47 -14.59 1.04 3.87
C PRO A 47 -14.82 0.30 2.56
N HIS A 48 -13.76 0.00 1.81
CA HIS A 48 -13.87 -0.69 0.52
C HIS A 48 -14.57 -2.05 0.64
N THR A 49 -14.26 -2.83 1.66
CA THR A 49 -14.90 -4.13 1.93
C THR A 49 -16.40 -4.01 2.20
N LYS A 50 -16.82 -3.04 3.04
CA LYS A 50 -18.24 -2.74 3.29
C LYS A 50 -18.94 -2.28 2.02
N ASN A 51 -18.33 -1.34 1.30
CA ASN A 51 -18.90 -0.84 0.05
C ASN A 51 -19.12 -1.98 -0.96
N TYR A 52 -18.14 -2.87 -1.08
CA TYR A 52 -18.27 -4.04 -1.94
C TYR A 52 -19.42 -4.94 -1.51
N ALA A 53 -19.53 -5.27 -0.23
CA ALA A 53 -20.62 -6.14 0.27
C ALA A 53 -22.00 -5.54 0.01
N LEU A 54 -22.17 -4.25 0.27
CA LEU A 54 -23.45 -3.55 0.04
C LEU A 54 -23.79 -3.43 -1.45
N THR A 55 -22.83 -3.05 -2.29
CA THR A 55 -23.04 -2.84 -3.73
C THR A 55 -23.38 -4.15 -4.47
N ASN A 56 -22.84 -5.27 -4.00
CA ASN A 56 -23.08 -6.58 -4.63
C ASN A 56 -24.10 -7.44 -3.88
N SER A 57 -24.83 -6.87 -2.93
CA SER A 57 -25.86 -7.55 -2.14
C SER A 57 -25.37 -8.88 -1.55
N VAL A 58 -24.12 -8.87 -1.03
CA VAL A 58 -23.54 -10.04 -0.40
C VAL A 58 -24.25 -10.34 0.91
N ASP A 59 -24.71 -11.56 1.09
CA ASP A 59 -25.32 -12.02 2.35
C ASP A 59 -24.25 -12.25 3.40
N ILE A 60 -23.84 -11.18 4.08
CA ILE A 60 -22.80 -11.14 5.11
C ILE A 60 -23.14 -10.08 6.16
N GLU A 61 -23.04 -10.46 7.42
CA GLU A 61 -23.16 -9.50 8.52
C GLU A 61 -21.96 -8.55 8.55
N ILE A 62 -22.20 -7.24 8.77
CA ILE A 62 -21.15 -6.21 8.76
C ILE A 62 -21.04 -5.61 10.16
N TYR A 63 -19.87 -5.79 10.79
CA TYR A 63 -19.57 -5.26 12.11
C TYR A 63 -18.44 -4.23 12.06
N GLN A 64 -18.71 -3.04 12.63
CA GLN A 64 -17.77 -1.89 12.61
C GLN A 64 -17.45 -1.41 14.04
N PRO A 65 -16.77 -2.22 14.86
CA PRO A 65 -16.46 -1.83 16.24
C PRO A 65 -15.45 -0.68 16.27
N LYS A 66 -15.64 0.26 17.17
CA LYS A 66 -14.65 1.31 17.46
C LYS A 66 -13.36 0.72 18.03
N THR A 67 -13.48 -0.36 18.77
CA THR A 67 -12.36 -1.09 19.38
C THR A 67 -12.69 -2.58 19.48
N LEU A 68 -11.68 -3.42 19.28
CA LEU A 68 -11.77 -4.88 19.51
C LEU A 68 -11.50 -5.27 20.97
N LYS A 69 -11.16 -4.31 21.85
CA LYS A 69 -10.81 -4.58 23.25
C LYS A 69 -12.01 -4.75 24.18
N SER A 70 -13.23 -4.47 23.71
CA SER A 70 -14.45 -4.62 24.49
C SER A 70 -14.90 -6.08 24.56
N GLU A 71 -15.53 -6.44 25.66
CA GLU A 71 -16.16 -7.75 25.85
C GLU A 71 -17.28 -7.99 24.81
N GLU A 72 -18.04 -6.94 24.51
CA GLU A 72 -19.06 -6.96 23.46
C GLU A 72 -18.49 -7.41 22.11
N ALA A 73 -17.31 -6.88 21.71
CA ALA A 73 -16.69 -7.27 20.45
C ALA A 73 -16.23 -8.74 20.46
N TYR A 74 -15.71 -9.20 21.60
CA TYR A 74 -15.34 -10.61 21.79
C TYR A 74 -16.56 -11.52 21.67
N GLU A 75 -17.60 -11.26 22.46
CA GLU A 75 -18.83 -12.07 22.46
C GLU A 75 -19.47 -12.10 21.07
N TYR A 76 -19.56 -10.94 20.41
CA TYR A 76 -20.16 -10.84 19.10
C TYR A 76 -19.39 -11.67 18.06
N ILE A 77 -18.08 -11.52 17.95
CA ILE A 77 -17.25 -12.28 17.01
C ILE A 77 -17.28 -13.79 17.35
N ASN A 78 -17.15 -14.13 18.63
CA ASN A 78 -17.17 -15.53 19.07
C ASN A 78 -18.52 -16.22 18.82
N SER A 79 -19.65 -15.48 18.81
CA SER A 79 -20.98 -16.04 18.54
C SER A 79 -21.10 -16.66 17.14
N PHE A 80 -20.26 -16.23 16.18
CA PHE A 80 -20.18 -16.79 14.84
C PHE A 80 -19.41 -18.12 14.76
N LYS A 81 -18.76 -18.55 15.85
CA LYS A 81 -17.99 -19.81 15.96
C LYS A 81 -17.08 -20.03 14.74
N PRO A 82 -16.14 -19.12 14.46
CA PRO A 82 -15.27 -19.26 13.30
C PRO A 82 -14.30 -20.42 13.43
N ASP A 83 -14.07 -21.15 12.33
CA ASP A 83 -12.96 -22.08 12.21
C ASP A 83 -11.62 -21.30 12.08
N PHE A 84 -11.67 -20.11 11.44
CA PHE A 84 -10.55 -19.20 11.28
C PHE A 84 -11.02 -17.75 11.29
N ILE A 85 -10.11 -16.85 11.70
CA ILE A 85 -10.23 -15.41 11.51
C ILE A 85 -9.17 -15.00 10.46
N VAL A 86 -9.63 -14.54 9.29
CA VAL A 86 -8.73 -14.07 8.23
C VAL A 86 -8.62 -12.55 8.29
N VAL A 87 -7.41 -12.05 8.39
CA VAL A 87 -7.11 -10.62 8.55
C VAL A 87 -6.32 -10.10 7.35
N ALA A 88 -6.73 -8.96 6.83
CA ALA A 88 -6.02 -8.28 5.75
C ALA A 88 -6.15 -6.76 5.90
N ALA A 89 -5.06 -6.09 6.25
CA ALA A 89 -5.01 -4.64 6.40
C ALA A 89 -6.22 -4.06 7.19
N TYR A 90 -6.56 -4.66 8.31
CA TYR A 90 -7.73 -4.27 9.11
C TYR A 90 -7.54 -2.91 9.80
N GLY A 91 -6.32 -2.62 10.29
CA GLY A 91 -5.96 -1.33 10.86
C GLY A 91 -6.19 -1.16 12.36
N GLN A 92 -6.43 -2.26 13.09
CA GLN A 92 -6.36 -2.33 14.56
C GLN A 92 -5.52 -3.54 14.97
N ILE A 93 -4.88 -3.44 16.13
CA ILE A 93 -4.21 -4.58 16.79
C ILE A 93 -5.29 -5.47 17.38
N LEU A 94 -5.22 -6.76 17.12
CA LEU A 94 -6.11 -7.76 17.72
C LEU A 94 -5.66 -8.02 19.17
N PRO A 95 -6.54 -7.83 20.17
CA PRO A 95 -6.23 -8.21 21.53
C PRO A 95 -6.21 -9.73 21.68
N LYS A 96 -5.55 -10.21 22.74
CA LYS A 96 -5.43 -11.64 23.02
C LYS A 96 -6.80 -12.34 23.05
N SER A 97 -7.83 -11.72 23.60
CA SER A 97 -9.18 -12.25 23.62
C SER A 97 -9.72 -12.63 22.21
N ILE A 98 -9.41 -11.83 21.19
CA ILE A 98 -9.80 -12.13 19.81
C ILE A 98 -8.88 -13.19 19.17
N LEU A 99 -7.56 -13.12 19.48
CA LEU A 99 -6.60 -14.10 18.97
C LEU A 99 -6.87 -15.51 19.48
N ASP A 100 -7.46 -15.65 20.67
CA ASP A 100 -7.79 -16.92 21.32
C ASP A 100 -9.12 -17.55 20.80
N ILE A 101 -9.93 -16.82 20.00
CA ILE A 101 -11.20 -17.36 19.46
C ILE A 101 -10.95 -18.50 18.48
N ALA A 102 -10.06 -18.29 17.51
CA ALA A 102 -9.70 -19.23 16.46
C ALA A 102 -8.35 -18.85 15.87
N PRO A 103 -7.67 -19.74 15.12
CA PRO A 103 -6.45 -19.39 14.43
C PRO A 103 -6.65 -18.12 13.55
N CYS A 104 -5.92 -17.05 13.88
CA CYS A 104 -5.96 -15.79 13.16
C CYS A 104 -4.85 -15.78 12.09
N ILE A 105 -5.23 -15.66 10.82
CA ILE A 105 -4.31 -15.67 9.67
C ILE A 105 -4.26 -14.28 9.05
N ASN A 106 -3.09 -13.67 9.03
CA ASN A 106 -2.88 -12.38 8.36
C ASN A 106 -2.20 -12.57 7.01
N LEU A 107 -2.66 -11.83 5.99
CA LEU A 107 -2.03 -11.74 4.67
C LEU A 107 -1.22 -10.45 4.61
N HIS A 108 0.05 -10.54 4.97
CA HIS A 108 0.96 -9.40 5.00
C HIS A 108 1.65 -9.20 3.65
N ALA A 109 1.61 -7.97 3.13
CA ALA A 109 2.08 -7.66 1.77
C ALA A 109 3.60 -7.45 1.69
N SER A 110 4.38 -8.33 2.31
CA SER A 110 5.83 -8.45 2.16
C SER A 110 6.29 -9.90 2.31
N LEU A 111 7.56 -10.14 2.05
CA LEU A 111 8.27 -11.37 2.39
C LEU A 111 8.80 -11.24 3.81
N LEU A 112 8.00 -11.66 4.82
CA LEU A 112 8.41 -11.61 6.22
C LEU A 112 9.67 -12.48 6.44
N PRO A 113 10.59 -12.04 7.33
CA PRO A 113 10.44 -10.98 8.33
C PRO A 113 10.74 -9.55 7.85
N SER A 114 10.92 -9.33 6.55
CA SER A 114 11.14 -7.99 6.00
C SER A 114 9.86 -7.16 6.00
N TYR A 115 9.98 -5.86 6.35
CA TYR A 115 8.91 -4.87 6.27
C TYR A 115 7.69 -5.17 7.14
N ARG A 116 7.89 -5.60 8.39
CA ARG A 116 6.81 -5.61 9.38
C ARG A 116 6.22 -4.20 9.52
N GLY A 117 4.90 -4.06 9.57
CA GLY A 117 4.25 -2.77 9.80
C GLY A 117 3.34 -2.29 8.68
N ALA A 118 3.25 -0.95 8.50
CA ALA A 118 2.09 -0.32 7.86
C ALA A 118 2.19 -0.15 6.34
N SER A 119 3.38 -0.15 5.72
CA SER A 119 3.57 0.18 4.30
C SER A 119 4.59 -0.72 3.60
N PRO A 120 4.44 -2.06 3.69
CA PRO A 120 5.39 -3.01 3.12
C PRO A 120 5.53 -2.89 1.60
N ILE A 121 4.44 -2.65 0.88
CA ILE A 121 4.41 -2.54 -0.60
C ILE A 121 5.29 -1.38 -1.08
N GLN A 122 5.13 -0.20 -0.45
CA GLN A 122 5.96 0.95 -0.79
C GLN A 122 7.41 0.74 -0.39
N SER A 123 7.65 0.06 0.73
CA SER A 123 9.02 -0.19 1.22
C SER A 123 9.83 -1.06 0.26
N SER A 124 9.23 -2.08 -0.35
CA SER A 124 9.93 -2.89 -1.35
C SER A 124 10.33 -2.08 -2.60
N LEU A 125 9.48 -1.14 -3.05
CA LEU A 125 9.81 -0.24 -4.16
C LEU A 125 10.88 0.77 -3.79
N LEU A 126 10.81 1.36 -2.57
CA LEU A 126 11.78 2.35 -2.09
C LEU A 126 13.18 1.79 -1.90
N ASN A 127 13.27 0.51 -1.53
CA ASN A 127 14.55 -0.19 -1.38
C ASN A 127 15.01 -0.85 -2.68
N GLU A 128 14.25 -0.70 -3.77
CA GLU A 128 14.57 -1.29 -5.08
C GLU A 128 14.82 -2.80 -4.99
N ASP A 129 14.00 -3.49 -4.18
CA ASP A 129 14.12 -4.93 -4.00
C ASP A 129 13.95 -5.67 -5.32
N LYS A 130 14.65 -6.77 -5.49
CA LYS A 130 14.48 -7.64 -6.65
C LYS A 130 13.13 -8.37 -6.63
N PHE A 131 12.61 -8.68 -5.45
CA PHE A 131 11.37 -9.42 -5.27
C PHE A 131 10.46 -8.72 -4.28
N ALA A 132 9.17 -8.72 -4.58
CA ALA A 132 8.11 -8.40 -3.62
C ALA A 132 7.18 -9.60 -3.45
N GLY A 133 6.41 -9.65 -2.37
CA GLY A 133 5.53 -10.78 -2.16
C GLY A 133 4.51 -10.59 -1.05
N VAL A 134 3.82 -11.66 -0.77
CA VAL A 134 2.82 -11.75 0.32
C VAL A 134 3.18 -12.93 1.19
N THR A 135 3.13 -12.73 2.49
CA THR A 135 3.26 -13.79 3.50
C THR A 135 1.92 -14.03 4.17
N SER A 136 1.50 -15.29 4.21
CA SER A 136 0.45 -15.77 5.11
C SER A 136 1.09 -16.16 6.44
N MET A 137 0.63 -15.60 7.56
CA MET A 137 1.20 -15.84 8.88
C MET A 137 0.12 -16.04 9.95
N LEU A 138 0.41 -16.82 10.99
CA LEU A 138 -0.36 -16.83 12.21
C LEU A 138 -0.16 -15.51 12.95
N MET A 139 -1.24 -14.93 13.48
CA MET A 139 -1.13 -13.72 14.27
C MET A 139 -0.86 -14.04 15.74
N GLU A 140 -0.07 -13.18 16.37
CA GLU A 140 0.16 -13.13 17.80
C GLU A 140 0.11 -11.67 18.29
N GLU A 141 0.35 -11.40 19.57
CA GLU A 141 0.25 -10.05 20.13
C GLU A 141 1.29 -9.05 19.55
N GLY A 142 2.35 -9.55 18.90
CA GLY A 142 3.38 -8.72 18.24
C GLY A 142 2.95 -8.15 16.90
N LEU A 143 3.62 -7.09 16.47
CA LEU A 143 3.39 -6.50 15.14
C LEU A 143 4.03 -7.35 14.06
N ASP A 144 3.23 -8.13 13.33
CA ASP A 144 3.63 -9.00 12.23
C ASP A 144 4.78 -9.98 12.60
N THR A 145 4.78 -10.49 13.85
CA THR A 145 5.85 -11.34 14.41
C THR A 145 5.54 -12.82 14.37
N GLY A 146 4.30 -13.20 14.15
CA GLY A 146 3.84 -14.58 14.22
C GLY A 146 4.42 -15.51 13.14
N ASP A 147 4.23 -16.79 13.31
CA ASP A 147 4.84 -17.83 12.49
C ASP A 147 4.33 -17.81 11.04
N ILE A 148 5.24 -17.98 10.08
CA ILE A 148 4.94 -18.00 8.65
C ILE A 148 4.27 -19.32 8.27
N LEU A 149 3.12 -19.24 7.61
CA LEU A 149 2.37 -20.38 7.06
C LEU A 149 2.69 -20.63 5.58
N GLY A 150 3.16 -19.62 4.88
CA GLY A 150 3.52 -19.70 3.47
C GLY A 150 3.69 -18.31 2.86
N PHE A 151 4.24 -18.28 1.66
CA PHE A 151 4.43 -17.04 0.94
C PHE A 151 4.31 -17.23 -0.57
N THR A 152 4.13 -16.14 -1.27
CA THR A 152 4.19 -16.05 -2.72
C THR A 152 4.92 -14.77 -3.10
N TYR A 153 5.63 -14.78 -4.24
CA TYR A 153 6.45 -13.64 -4.64
C TYR A 153 6.45 -13.45 -6.16
N LEU A 154 6.86 -12.25 -6.58
CA LEU A 154 7.12 -11.88 -7.97
C LEU A 154 8.43 -11.12 -8.06
N GLU A 155 9.06 -11.15 -9.23
CA GLU A 155 10.19 -10.29 -9.55
C GLU A 155 9.69 -8.89 -9.90
N LEU A 156 10.30 -7.86 -9.32
CA LEU A 156 9.92 -6.47 -9.57
C LEU A 156 10.57 -5.97 -10.86
N ASP A 157 9.75 -5.42 -11.73
CA ASP A 157 10.20 -4.64 -12.87
C ASP A 157 10.70 -3.25 -12.41
N GLU A 158 11.77 -2.75 -13.03
CA GLU A 158 12.39 -1.46 -12.69
C GLU A 158 11.45 -0.25 -12.87
N HIS A 159 10.37 -0.41 -13.65
CA HIS A 159 9.36 0.62 -13.88
C HIS A 159 8.05 0.37 -13.13
N MET A 160 7.96 -0.73 -12.38
CA MET A 160 6.78 -1.09 -11.60
C MET A 160 6.40 0.04 -10.65
N LYS A 161 5.15 0.52 -10.72
CA LYS A 161 4.58 1.50 -9.80
C LYS A 161 3.76 0.82 -8.71
N VAL A 162 3.54 1.54 -7.62
CA VAL A 162 2.85 1.04 -6.43
C VAL A 162 1.42 0.57 -6.71
N ASP A 163 0.68 1.23 -7.60
CA ASP A 163 -0.69 0.86 -7.98
C ASP A 163 -0.73 -0.53 -8.63
N LYS A 164 0.15 -0.78 -9.59
CA LYS A 164 0.26 -2.10 -10.25
C LYS A 164 0.76 -3.18 -9.31
N LEU A 165 1.75 -2.86 -8.48
CA LEU A 165 2.25 -3.79 -7.47
C LEU A 165 1.16 -4.13 -6.45
N PHE A 166 0.42 -3.14 -5.97
CA PHE A 166 -0.70 -3.31 -5.06
C PHE A 166 -1.78 -4.25 -5.63
N GLU A 167 -2.18 -4.02 -6.89
CA GLU A 167 -3.13 -4.88 -7.60
C GLU A 167 -2.64 -6.33 -7.65
N THR A 168 -1.38 -6.52 -8.10
CA THR A 168 -0.79 -7.85 -8.26
C THR A 168 -0.67 -8.58 -6.92
N LEU A 169 -0.14 -7.91 -5.89
CA LEU A 169 -0.02 -8.51 -4.55
C LEU A 169 -1.39 -8.81 -3.92
N SER A 170 -2.42 -8.01 -4.21
CA SER A 170 -3.78 -8.29 -3.74
C SER A 170 -4.34 -9.59 -4.33
N ASP A 171 -4.14 -9.81 -5.63
CA ASP A 171 -4.58 -11.03 -6.31
C ASP A 171 -3.77 -12.26 -5.84
N MET A 172 -2.47 -12.08 -5.59
CA MET A 172 -1.61 -13.12 -5.01
C MET A 172 -2.03 -13.48 -3.57
N ALA A 173 -2.35 -12.46 -2.75
CA ALA A 173 -2.83 -12.65 -1.39
C ALA A 173 -4.15 -13.44 -1.36
N ALA A 174 -5.07 -13.12 -2.26
CA ALA A 174 -6.35 -13.83 -2.37
C ALA A 174 -6.16 -15.32 -2.63
N LYS A 175 -5.32 -15.67 -3.61
CA LYS A 175 -4.99 -17.07 -3.93
C LYS A 175 -4.24 -17.78 -2.78
N LEU A 176 -3.28 -17.08 -2.16
CA LEU A 176 -2.53 -17.62 -1.04
C LEU A 176 -3.43 -17.90 0.16
N THR A 177 -4.43 -17.05 0.43
CA THR A 177 -5.42 -17.26 1.48
C THR A 177 -6.14 -18.60 1.33
N ILE A 178 -6.70 -18.87 0.16
CA ILE A 178 -7.40 -20.14 -0.11
C ILE A 178 -6.46 -21.33 0.05
N LYS A 179 -5.24 -21.21 -0.48
CA LYS A 179 -4.23 -22.29 -0.37
C LYS A 179 -3.88 -22.56 1.09
N THR A 180 -3.67 -21.51 1.89
CA THR A 180 -3.35 -21.64 3.32
C THR A 180 -4.49 -22.30 4.09
N LEU A 181 -5.72 -21.82 3.92
CA LEU A 181 -6.89 -22.37 4.61
C LEU A 181 -7.13 -23.85 4.30
N LYS A 182 -7.06 -24.23 3.02
CA LYS A 182 -7.28 -25.62 2.59
C LYS A 182 -6.21 -26.61 3.08
N ASN A 183 -5.00 -26.13 3.30
CA ASN A 183 -3.87 -26.98 3.69
C ASN A 183 -3.41 -26.72 5.13
N PHE A 184 -4.15 -25.98 5.93
CA PHE A 184 -3.72 -25.51 7.25
C PHE A 184 -3.23 -26.63 8.16
N SER A 185 -3.93 -27.75 8.21
CA SER A 185 -3.55 -28.91 9.03
C SER A 185 -2.27 -29.64 8.58
N MET A 186 -1.78 -29.33 7.37
CA MET A 186 -0.57 -29.94 6.81
C MET A 186 0.61 -28.96 6.80
N ILE A 187 0.37 -27.69 7.16
CA ILE A 187 1.41 -26.67 7.20
C ILE A 187 2.17 -26.77 8.53
N GLU A 188 3.48 -26.89 8.46
CA GLU A 188 4.36 -26.70 9.60
C GLU A 188 4.77 -25.23 9.66
N PRO A 189 4.31 -24.46 10.67
CA PRO A 189 4.60 -23.03 10.77
C PRO A 189 6.10 -22.76 10.99
N ILE A 190 6.64 -21.77 10.30
CA ILE A 190 8.06 -21.40 10.37
C ILE A 190 8.21 -20.16 11.22
N LYS A 191 9.00 -20.25 12.31
CA LYS A 191 9.31 -19.11 13.16
C LYS A 191 10.13 -18.04 12.42
N GLN A 192 9.72 -16.80 12.58
CA GLN A 192 10.48 -15.68 12.03
C GLN A 192 11.78 -15.45 12.81
N LYS A 193 12.90 -15.23 12.10
CA LYS A 193 14.19 -14.86 12.71
C LYS A 193 14.26 -13.35 12.87
N ASN A 194 14.38 -12.88 14.12
CA ASN A 194 14.42 -11.43 14.39
C ASN A 194 15.65 -10.72 13.84
N ALA A 195 16.75 -11.44 13.59
CA ALA A 195 17.96 -10.87 13.00
C ALA A 195 17.76 -10.33 11.58
N ASP A 196 16.79 -10.89 10.84
CA ASP A 196 16.51 -10.52 9.45
C ASP A 196 15.33 -9.53 9.33
N THR A 197 14.88 -8.97 10.45
CA THR A 197 13.69 -8.12 10.49
C THR A 197 13.98 -6.70 10.03
N SER A 198 13.10 -6.16 9.17
CA SER A 198 13.00 -4.73 8.91
C SER A 198 11.58 -4.23 9.13
N TYR A 199 11.43 -2.90 9.28
CA TYR A 199 10.14 -2.28 9.59
C TYR A 199 9.74 -1.28 8.52
N ALA A 200 8.45 -1.32 8.15
CA ALA A 200 7.81 -0.40 7.22
C ALA A 200 6.92 0.59 7.99
N ALA A 201 7.45 1.78 8.26
CA ALA A 201 6.71 2.82 8.96
C ALA A 201 5.51 3.33 8.16
N LYS A 202 4.52 3.90 8.86
CA LYS A 202 3.38 4.55 8.20
C LYS A 202 3.86 5.76 7.40
N ILE A 203 3.51 5.80 6.12
CA ILE A 203 3.84 6.90 5.21
C ILE A 203 3.17 8.19 5.68
N LYS A 204 3.92 9.29 5.62
CA LYS A 204 3.47 10.65 5.95
C LYS A 204 3.49 11.52 4.69
N LYS A 205 2.76 12.62 4.72
CA LYS A 205 2.75 13.58 3.60
C LYS A 205 4.16 14.13 3.30
N SER A 206 4.97 14.36 4.35
CA SER A 206 6.35 14.83 4.24
C SER A 206 7.27 13.92 3.45
N ASP A 207 6.98 12.60 3.37
CA ASP A 207 7.85 11.63 2.70
C ASP A 207 7.88 11.86 1.17
N GLY A 208 6.82 12.51 0.64
CA GLY A 208 6.75 12.95 -0.75
C GLY A 208 7.54 14.20 -1.09
N LEU A 209 8.16 14.85 -0.10
CA LEU A 209 9.02 16.01 -0.36
C LEU A 209 10.32 15.57 -1.04
N VAL A 210 10.65 16.23 -2.14
CA VAL A 210 11.88 16.03 -2.91
C VAL A 210 12.51 17.36 -3.30
N SER A 211 13.80 17.33 -3.60
CA SER A 211 14.57 18.50 -4.05
C SER A 211 15.53 18.06 -5.14
N PHE A 212 15.56 18.79 -6.25
CA PHE A 212 16.53 18.53 -7.31
C PHE A 212 17.98 18.71 -6.85
N GLU A 213 18.21 19.58 -5.87
CA GLU A 213 19.54 19.82 -5.30
C GLU A 213 20.02 18.71 -4.36
N ARG A 214 19.10 18.09 -3.63
CA ARG A 214 19.42 17.11 -2.58
C ARG A 214 19.31 15.66 -3.05
N ASN A 215 18.45 15.40 -4.05
CA ASN A 215 18.16 14.06 -4.53
C ASN A 215 18.70 13.85 -5.96
N SER A 216 19.16 12.63 -6.24
CA SER A 216 19.44 12.18 -7.60
C SER A 216 18.15 11.97 -8.39
N ALA A 217 18.26 11.93 -9.71
CA ALA A 217 17.12 11.60 -10.59
C ALA A 217 16.55 10.21 -10.29
N SER A 218 17.42 9.23 -10.00
CA SER A 218 17.03 7.88 -9.62
C SER A 218 16.25 7.86 -8.31
N GLU A 219 16.76 8.52 -7.24
CA GLU A 219 16.06 8.62 -5.95
C GLU A 219 14.66 9.25 -6.08
N ILE A 220 14.54 10.33 -6.89
CA ILE A 220 13.25 10.97 -7.12
C ILE A 220 12.31 10.03 -7.87
N TYR A 221 12.81 9.30 -8.88
CA TYR A 221 12.01 8.35 -9.64
C TYR A 221 11.57 7.14 -8.82
N THR A 222 12.43 6.60 -7.97
CA THR A 222 12.11 5.52 -7.03
C THR A 222 11.00 5.95 -6.08
N LYS A 223 11.10 7.15 -5.49
CA LYS A 223 10.01 7.72 -4.69
C LYS A 223 8.73 7.95 -5.51
N PHE A 224 8.84 8.34 -6.79
CA PHE A 224 7.69 8.52 -7.65
C PHE A 224 6.94 7.21 -7.86
N ARG A 225 7.64 6.11 -8.14
CA ARG A 225 7.04 4.78 -8.27
C ARG A 225 6.32 4.33 -7.01
N ALA A 226 6.92 4.60 -5.84
CA ALA A 226 6.40 4.17 -4.54
C ALA A 226 5.27 5.05 -4.00
N TYR A 227 5.22 6.33 -4.37
CA TYR A 227 4.36 7.32 -3.72
C TYR A 227 3.27 7.93 -4.61
N ASP A 228 3.20 7.61 -5.91
CA ASP A 228 2.10 8.05 -6.75
C ASP A 228 0.89 7.09 -6.58
N PRO A 229 -0.32 7.55 -6.26
CA PRO A 229 -0.76 8.95 -6.19
C PRO A 229 -0.59 9.61 -4.81
N TRP A 230 -0.30 8.87 -3.75
CA TRP A 230 -0.22 9.39 -2.38
C TRP A 230 1.06 8.91 -1.67
N PRO A 231 1.77 9.81 -0.99
CA PRO A 231 1.52 11.25 -0.81
C PRO A 231 1.72 12.09 -2.09
N GLY A 232 2.23 11.48 -3.15
CA GLY A 232 2.71 12.13 -4.37
C GLY A 232 4.01 12.90 -4.11
N LEU A 233 4.75 13.24 -5.17
CA LEU A 233 5.97 14.02 -5.03
C LEU A 233 5.71 15.51 -5.18
N PHE A 234 6.38 16.31 -4.37
CA PHE A 234 6.33 17.77 -4.43
C PHE A 234 7.63 18.41 -4.01
N LEU A 235 7.93 19.57 -4.60
CA LEU A 235 9.05 20.43 -4.24
C LEU A 235 8.69 21.34 -3.07
N ASP A 236 9.67 21.99 -2.47
CA ASP A 236 9.48 22.99 -1.38
C ASP A 236 8.50 24.12 -1.77
N SER A 237 8.47 24.50 -3.06
CA SER A 237 7.48 25.44 -3.62
C SER A 237 6.03 24.92 -3.62
N GLY A 238 5.81 23.64 -3.32
CA GLY A 238 4.53 22.98 -3.44
C GLY A 238 4.18 22.51 -4.86
N LEU A 239 5.08 22.69 -5.84
CA LEU A 239 4.91 22.15 -7.18
C LEU A 239 4.96 20.62 -7.12
N LYS A 240 3.88 19.94 -7.55
CA LYS A 240 3.81 18.49 -7.59
C LYS A 240 4.33 17.95 -8.91
N LEU A 241 5.13 16.91 -8.84
CA LEU A 241 5.61 16.12 -9.96
C LEU A 241 4.60 14.98 -10.21
N LYS A 242 3.93 14.99 -11.37
CA LYS A 242 2.80 14.07 -11.65
C LYS A 242 3.11 13.01 -12.69
N ASP A 243 4.04 13.29 -13.60
CA ASP A 243 4.56 12.34 -14.57
C ASP A 243 5.99 12.73 -14.90
N ILE A 244 6.94 11.83 -14.59
CA ILE A 244 8.38 12.06 -14.73
C ILE A 244 9.07 10.80 -15.25
N LYS A 245 10.22 10.99 -15.90
CA LYS A 245 11.12 9.93 -16.33
C LYS A 245 12.57 10.32 -16.05
N VAL A 246 13.40 9.34 -15.71
CA VAL A 246 14.85 9.51 -15.69
C VAL A 246 15.34 9.63 -17.13
N VAL A 247 16.24 10.56 -17.37
CA VAL A 247 16.94 10.70 -18.66
C VAL A 247 18.44 10.72 -18.43
N ASP A 248 19.17 10.03 -19.28
CA ASP A 248 20.64 9.91 -19.15
C ASP A 248 21.32 11.12 -19.83
N ILE A 249 21.12 12.31 -19.22
CA ILE A 249 21.83 13.52 -19.63
C ILE A 249 22.75 13.93 -18.49
N LYS A 250 24.04 13.70 -18.66
CA LYS A 250 25.08 14.18 -17.76
C LYS A 250 25.47 15.60 -18.16
N ASN A 251 24.93 16.59 -17.46
CA ASN A 251 25.34 17.98 -17.65
C ASN A 251 26.01 18.51 -16.39
N GLY A 252 27.12 19.19 -16.54
CA GLY A 252 27.82 19.91 -15.48
C GLY A 252 27.13 21.22 -15.06
N LYS A 253 25.79 21.25 -15.11
CA LYS A 253 24.98 22.41 -14.74
C LYS A 253 24.49 22.31 -13.29
N ASN A 254 23.99 23.43 -12.76
CA ASN A 254 23.43 23.48 -11.41
C ASN A 254 22.17 22.62 -11.29
N ALA A 255 22.00 21.93 -10.17
CA ALA A 255 20.81 21.13 -9.91
C ALA A 255 19.55 22.02 -9.90
N GLY A 256 18.45 21.55 -10.49
CA GLY A 256 17.20 22.31 -10.66
C GLY A 256 17.15 23.17 -11.93
N GLU A 257 18.24 23.23 -12.72
CA GLU A 257 18.31 24.01 -13.94
C GLU A 257 17.60 23.30 -15.11
N ILE A 258 16.80 24.05 -15.88
CA ILE A 258 16.17 23.59 -17.11
C ILE A 258 17.25 23.46 -18.20
N ILE A 259 17.42 22.27 -18.76
CA ILE A 259 18.42 22.00 -19.80
C ILE A 259 17.81 21.81 -21.18
N SER A 260 16.54 21.45 -21.28
CA SER A 260 15.77 21.46 -22.53
C SER A 260 14.28 21.65 -22.30
N ILE A 261 13.59 22.21 -23.32
CA ILE A 261 12.13 22.38 -23.37
C ILE A 261 11.69 21.90 -24.75
N ASP A 262 11.31 20.63 -24.83
CA ASP A 262 10.81 20.01 -26.07
C ASP A 262 9.35 19.55 -25.85
N GLU A 263 9.06 18.24 -25.97
CA GLU A 263 7.78 17.65 -25.54
C GLU A 263 7.66 17.63 -24.01
N ASN A 264 8.79 17.57 -23.30
CA ASN A 264 8.91 17.59 -21.85
C ASN A 264 9.88 18.69 -21.43
N VAL A 265 9.90 19.00 -20.15
CA VAL A 265 10.91 19.88 -19.56
C VAL A 265 11.97 19.01 -18.90
N THR A 266 13.20 19.06 -19.38
CA THR A 266 14.31 18.33 -18.74
C THR A 266 15.02 19.21 -17.74
N VAL A 267 15.14 18.68 -16.50
CA VAL A 267 15.72 19.39 -15.36
C VAL A 267 16.85 18.57 -14.76
N THR A 268 17.95 19.23 -14.43
CA THR A 268 19.09 18.60 -13.73
C THR A 268 18.72 18.28 -12.29
N CYS A 269 19.24 17.18 -11.77
CA CYS A 269 19.19 16.81 -10.35
C CYS A 269 20.60 16.87 -9.74
N LYS A 270 20.72 16.55 -8.44
CA LYS A 270 22.02 16.37 -7.78
C LYS A 270 22.92 15.44 -8.59
N GLU A 271 22.34 14.39 -9.14
CA GLU A 271 22.96 13.46 -10.07
C GLU A 271 21.92 13.02 -11.10
N GLY A 272 22.29 13.05 -12.38
CA GLY A 272 21.38 12.74 -13.49
C GLY A 272 20.35 13.84 -13.75
N SER A 273 19.38 13.54 -14.62
CA SER A 273 18.34 14.48 -15.02
C SER A 273 16.98 13.81 -15.10
N LEU A 274 15.91 14.60 -14.95
CA LEU A 274 14.53 14.18 -15.07
C LEU A 274 13.82 14.91 -16.21
N ALA A 275 13.11 14.19 -17.04
CA ALA A 275 12.10 14.73 -17.92
C ALA A 275 10.78 14.86 -17.15
N LEU A 276 10.30 16.09 -16.99
CA LEU A 276 9.02 16.42 -16.39
C LEU A 276 7.97 16.50 -17.50
N LYS A 277 7.00 15.60 -17.51
CA LYS A 277 5.90 15.61 -18.48
C LYS A 277 4.69 16.35 -17.93
N MET A 278 4.27 16.01 -16.70
CA MET A 278 3.12 16.61 -16.05
C MET A 278 3.48 17.12 -14.66
N VAL A 279 3.02 18.34 -14.35
CA VAL A 279 3.18 18.98 -13.04
C VAL A 279 1.86 19.55 -12.56
N GLN A 280 1.80 19.89 -11.27
CA GLN A 280 0.64 20.54 -10.68
C GLN A 280 1.07 21.61 -9.69
N ALA A 281 0.85 22.87 -10.05
CA ALA A 281 1.04 24.00 -9.13
C ALA A 281 0.03 23.96 -7.96
N PRO A 282 0.35 24.57 -6.80
CA PRO A 282 -0.57 24.64 -5.68
C PRO A 282 -1.95 25.17 -6.10
N SER A 283 -3.00 24.49 -5.67
CA SER A 283 -4.42 24.84 -5.94
C SER A 283 -4.83 24.89 -7.42
N LYS A 284 -3.99 24.42 -8.34
CA LYS A 284 -4.31 24.32 -9.78
C LYS A 284 -4.61 22.86 -10.18
N LYS A 285 -5.12 22.68 -11.41
CA LYS A 285 -5.23 21.35 -12.04
C LYS A 285 -3.86 20.90 -12.56
N PRO A 286 -3.61 19.59 -12.72
CA PRO A 286 -2.42 19.13 -13.46
C PRO A 286 -2.38 19.73 -14.87
N MET A 287 -1.17 20.03 -15.35
CA MET A 287 -0.91 20.58 -16.68
C MET A 287 0.42 20.03 -17.20
N SER A 288 0.71 20.21 -18.49
CA SER A 288 2.03 19.85 -19.02
C SER A 288 3.12 20.72 -18.37
N ALA A 289 4.29 20.13 -18.16
CA ALA A 289 5.43 20.87 -17.62
C ALA A 289 5.82 22.04 -18.54
N VAL A 290 5.70 21.87 -19.86
CA VAL A 290 6.00 22.92 -20.85
C VAL A 290 5.06 24.11 -20.70
N GLU A 291 3.74 23.88 -20.55
CA GLU A 291 2.77 24.97 -20.29
C GLU A 291 3.06 25.68 -18.97
N TYR A 292 3.43 24.93 -17.92
CA TYR A 292 3.79 25.50 -16.63
C TYR A 292 5.00 26.46 -16.74
N ILE A 293 6.08 25.99 -17.39
CA ILE A 293 7.31 26.77 -17.57
C ILE A 293 7.04 28.03 -18.40
N ARG A 294 6.30 27.93 -19.52
CA ARG A 294 5.89 29.08 -20.33
C ARG A 294 5.05 30.08 -19.52
N GLY A 295 4.09 29.59 -18.74
CA GLY A 295 3.25 30.43 -17.87
C GLY A 295 4.05 31.15 -16.78
N LYS A 296 5.19 30.61 -16.38
CA LYS A 296 6.14 31.21 -15.43
C LYS A 296 7.20 32.07 -16.11
N ARG A 297 7.23 32.13 -17.45
CA ARG A 297 8.25 32.84 -18.26
C ARG A 297 9.66 32.32 -17.95
N LEU A 298 9.79 31.03 -17.74
CA LEU A 298 11.06 30.36 -17.55
C LEU A 298 11.55 29.77 -18.88
N ASP A 299 12.87 29.71 -19.05
CA ASP A 299 13.55 29.21 -20.24
C ASP A 299 14.74 28.31 -19.84
N VAL A 300 15.40 27.72 -20.83
CA VAL A 300 16.64 26.96 -20.63
C VAL A 300 17.65 27.84 -19.86
N GLY A 301 18.29 27.25 -18.85
CA GLY A 301 19.18 27.92 -17.93
C GLY A 301 18.51 28.49 -16.67
N ASN A 302 17.16 28.55 -16.61
CA ASN A 302 16.46 28.96 -15.40
C ASN A 302 16.26 27.79 -14.44
N GLN A 303 16.03 28.12 -13.17
CA GLN A 303 15.74 27.14 -12.11
C GLN A 303 14.24 26.83 -12.05
N VAL A 304 13.88 25.57 -11.94
CA VAL A 304 12.51 25.14 -11.57
C VAL A 304 12.40 25.19 -10.05
N VAL A 305 11.66 26.15 -9.55
CA VAL A 305 11.46 26.39 -8.10
C VAL A 305 10.02 26.03 -7.70
#